data_be46aa98d563ee48ed40bd64d365b364
#
_entry.id   be46aa98d563ee48ed40bd64d365b364
#
_cell.length_a   1.000
_cell.length_b   1.000
_cell.length_c   1.000
_cell.angle_alpha   90.00
_cell.angle_beta   90.00
_cell.angle_gamma   90.00
#
_symmetry.space_group_name_H-M   'P 1'
#
loop_
_entity.id
_entity.type
_entity.pdbx_description
1 polymer ?
#
loop_
_entity_poly.entity_id
_entity_poly.type
_entity_poly.pdbx_seq_one_letter_code
_entity_poly.pdbx_strand_id
1 'polypeptide(L)'
;MLCRPMNDVAIRAENLGKRYRISGPSAAYDTLRDTVAGAVRAPVHALLRRGARQGAKEFWALQEVSFEVKRGEVLGIIGRNGAGKSTLLKILSRVTRPSTGWADVSGRVGSLLEVGTGFHPELSGRENIYLDAAILGMKRNEVQRKFDVIVD
;
A
#
# COMPACT_ATOMS: atom_id res chain seq x y z
N MET A 1 16.67 -25.82 28.06
CA MET A 1 16.42 -25.67 26.60
C MET A 1 14.92 -25.52 26.43
N LEU A 2 14.41 -24.28 26.54
CA LEU A 2 12.97 -23.99 26.50
C LEU A 2 12.52 -24.04 25.05
N CYS A 3 11.74 -25.04 24.71
CA CYS A 3 11.06 -25.16 23.43
C CYS A 3 10.11 -23.96 23.30
N ARG A 4 10.48 -22.97 22.48
CA ARG A 4 9.62 -21.84 22.12
C ARG A 4 8.41 -22.44 21.40
N PRO A 5 7.16 -22.26 21.86
CA PRO A 5 6.02 -22.82 21.15
C PRO A 5 6.07 -22.30 19.70
N MET A 6 5.99 -23.22 18.74
CA MET A 6 5.87 -22.87 17.31
C MET A 6 4.66 -21.95 17.21
N ASN A 7 4.93 -20.70 16.91
CA ASN A 7 3.91 -19.65 16.87
C ASN A 7 2.95 -20.00 15.73
N ASP A 8 1.77 -20.49 16.09
CA ASP A 8 0.71 -20.86 15.14
C ASP A 8 0.09 -19.62 14.42
N VAL A 9 0.55 -18.44 14.81
CA VAL A 9 0.09 -17.15 14.29
C VAL A 9 0.81 -16.83 12.98
N ALA A 10 0.04 -16.68 11.91
CA ALA A 10 0.53 -16.24 10.60
C ALA A 10 0.60 -14.72 10.48
N ILE A 11 -0.38 -14.02 11.04
CA ILE A 11 -0.44 -12.55 11.03
C ILE A 11 -0.78 -12.07 12.43
N ARG A 12 -0.06 -11.06 12.91
CA ARG A 12 -0.37 -10.34 14.13
C ARG A 12 -0.29 -8.85 13.89
N ALA A 13 -1.35 -8.13 14.25
CA ALA A 13 -1.41 -6.68 14.18
C ALA A 13 -1.81 -6.11 15.53
N GLU A 14 -1.12 -5.05 15.97
CA GLU A 14 -1.40 -4.39 17.24
C GLU A 14 -1.47 -2.87 17.06
N ASN A 15 -2.59 -2.28 17.48
CA ASN A 15 -2.87 -0.84 17.49
C ASN A 15 -2.56 -0.17 16.13
N LEU A 16 -2.87 -0.89 15.06
CA LEU A 16 -2.53 -0.50 13.71
C LEU A 16 -3.33 0.74 13.31
N GLY A 17 -2.65 1.80 12.94
CA GLY A 17 -3.27 3.02 12.44
C GLY A 17 -2.58 3.54 11.19
N LYS A 18 -3.34 4.13 10.30
CA LYS A 18 -2.84 4.77 9.09
C LYS A 18 -3.46 6.13 8.89
N ARG A 19 -2.60 7.13 8.84
CA ARG A 19 -2.95 8.52 8.58
C ARG A 19 -2.41 8.95 7.24
N TYR A 20 -3.25 9.61 6.46
CA TYR A 20 -2.88 10.28 5.23
C TYR A 20 -3.00 11.79 5.39
N ARG A 21 -2.07 12.51 4.77
CA ARG A 21 -2.15 13.96 4.62
C ARG A 21 -2.79 14.26 3.28
N ILE A 22 -3.94 14.92 3.32
CA ILE A 22 -4.57 15.47 2.13
C ILE A 22 -4.01 16.89 2.00
N SER A 23 -2.98 17.06 1.17
CA SER A 23 -2.63 18.39 0.72
C SER A 23 -3.82 18.88 -0.09
N GLY A 24 -4.44 20.00 0.31
CA GLY A 24 -5.46 20.66 -0.50
C GLY A 24 -4.90 20.95 -1.91
N PRO A 25 -5.70 21.38 -2.90
CA PRO A 25 -5.25 21.64 -4.25
C PRO A 25 -4.12 22.67 -4.19
N SER A 26 -2.92 22.17 -3.98
CA SER A 26 -1.69 22.89 -4.14
C SER A 26 -1.50 23.04 -5.63
N ALA A 27 -1.52 24.28 -6.09
CA ALA A 27 -1.09 24.76 -7.37
C ALA A 27 -0.08 23.85 -8.11
N ALA A 28 -0.54 22.74 -8.66
CA ALA A 28 0.27 21.83 -9.47
C ALA A 28 0.05 22.07 -10.96
N TYR A 29 -0.61 23.20 -11.30
CA TYR A 29 -0.73 23.71 -12.66
C TYR A 29 -0.44 25.21 -12.71
N ASP A 30 0.61 25.66 -12.02
CA ASP A 30 1.22 26.92 -12.40
C ASP A 30 1.94 26.69 -13.73
N THR A 31 1.28 27.08 -14.81
CA THR A 31 1.92 27.12 -16.12
C THR A 31 3.13 28.05 -16.03
N LEU A 32 4.19 27.77 -16.78
CA LEU A 32 5.42 28.61 -16.85
C LEU A 32 5.12 30.10 -17.03
N ARG A 33 3.93 30.45 -17.52
CA ARG A 33 3.42 31.81 -17.72
C ARG A 33 3.12 32.52 -16.39
N ASP A 34 2.65 31.78 -15.36
CA ASP A 34 2.32 32.33 -14.05
C ASP A 34 3.57 32.52 -13.20
N THR A 35 4.61 31.74 -13.43
CA THR A 35 5.92 31.86 -12.76
C THR A 35 6.63 33.15 -13.17
N VAL A 36 6.52 33.58 -14.40
CA VAL A 36 7.17 34.82 -14.90
C VAL A 36 6.42 36.08 -14.46
N ALA A 37 5.08 36.03 -14.40
CA ALA A 37 4.26 37.17 -13.96
C ALA A 37 4.36 37.38 -12.42
N GLY A 38 4.63 36.33 -11.65
CA GLY A 38 4.80 36.35 -10.18
C GLY A 38 6.13 36.95 -9.70
N ALA A 39 7.18 36.89 -10.52
CA ALA A 39 8.52 37.36 -10.12
C ALA A 39 8.61 38.88 -9.89
N VAL A 40 7.75 39.69 -10.51
CA VAL A 40 7.80 41.16 -10.40
C VAL A 40 6.98 41.70 -9.22
N ARG A 41 6.07 40.88 -8.63
CA ARG A 41 5.21 41.30 -7.49
C ARG A 41 5.54 40.59 -6.16
N ALA A 42 6.65 39.88 -6.10
CA ALA A 42 6.97 38.94 -5.03
C ALA A 42 7.31 39.53 -3.63
N PRO A 43 7.84 40.75 -3.39
CA PRO A 43 8.30 41.07 -2.05
C PRO A 43 7.16 41.41 -1.05
N VAL A 44 6.03 41.93 -1.48
CA VAL A 44 4.94 42.35 -0.58
C VAL A 44 4.00 41.19 -0.20
N HIS A 45 3.74 40.27 -1.09
CA HIS A 45 2.89 39.10 -0.82
C HIS A 45 3.56 37.99 -0.01
N ALA A 46 4.87 37.90 -0.04
CA ALA A 46 5.62 36.91 0.75
C ALA A 46 5.59 37.20 2.27
N LEU A 47 5.51 38.50 2.63
CA LEU A 47 5.45 38.91 4.05
C LEU A 47 4.06 38.66 4.66
N LEU A 48 2.99 38.79 3.87
CA LEU A 48 1.59 38.56 4.28
C LEU A 48 1.19 37.09 4.28
N ARG A 49 1.86 36.22 3.52
CA ARG A 49 1.61 34.76 3.47
C ARG A 49 2.29 33.95 4.57
N ARG A 50 3.07 34.55 5.45
CA ARG A 50 3.72 33.87 6.58
C ARG A 50 2.74 33.33 7.64
N GLY A 51 1.46 33.71 7.59
CA GLY A 51 0.43 33.29 8.54
C GLY A 51 -0.52 32.17 8.10
N ALA A 52 -0.59 31.82 6.82
CA ALA A 52 -1.55 30.85 6.31
C ALA A 52 -0.86 29.62 5.70
N ARG A 53 -0.12 28.87 6.52
CA ARG A 53 0.03 27.43 6.26
C ARG A 53 -1.36 26.83 6.46
N GLN A 54 -2.18 26.79 5.42
CA GLN A 54 -3.38 25.96 5.42
C GLN A 54 -2.95 24.55 5.81
N GLY A 55 -3.28 24.16 7.04
CA GLY A 55 -2.90 22.90 7.61
C GLY A 55 -3.37 21.78 6.68
N ALA A 56 -2.43 20.96 6.22
CA ALA A 56 -2.77 19.77 5.47
C ALA A 56 -3.82 19.00 6.28
N LYS A 57 -4.99 18.79 5.70
CA LYS A 57 -6.08 18.07 6.36
C LYS A 57 -5.62 16.62 6.53
N GLU A 58 -5.47 16.19 7.76
CA GLU A 58 -5.09 14.82 8.06
C GLU A 58 -6.36 13.96 8.14
N PHE A 59 -6.28 12.79 7.54
CA PHE A 59 -7.37 11.82 7.52
C PHE A 59 -6.84 10.46 8.01
N TRP A 60 -7.52 9.91 9.00
CA TRP A 60 -7.25 8.57 9.49
C TRP A 60 -8.02 7.55 8.66
N ALA A 61 -7.31 6.73 7.91
CA ALA A 61 -7.89 5.62 7.15
C ALA A 61 -8.06 4.36 7.99
N LEU A 62 -7.23 4.20 9.04
CA LEU A 62 -7.32 3.13 10.04
C LEU A 62 -6.95 3.71 11.41
N GLN A 63 -7.61 3.24 12.46
CA GLN A 63 -7.33 3.59 13.84
C GLN A 63 -7.45 2.36 14.74
N GLU A 64 -6.41 2.10 15.55
CA GLU A 64 -6.40 1.13 16.65
C GLU A 64 -6.88 -0.28 16.26
N VAL A 65 -6.54 -0.74 15.07
CA VAL A 65 -6.92 -2.08 14.60
C VAL A 65 -5.95 -3.12 15.15
N SER A 66 -6.47 -4.10 15.90
CA SER A 66 -5.69 -5.20 16.44
C SER A 66 -6.37 -6.53 16.14
N PHE A 67 -5.61 -7.51 15.65
CA PHE A 67 -6.12 -8.85 15.38
C PHE A 67 -4.96 -9.84 15.20
N GLU A 68 -5.29 -11.13 15.29
CA GLU A 68 -4.39 -12.24 14.97
C GLU A 68 -5.07 -13.17 13.97
N VAL A 69 -4.28 -13.76 13.07
CA VAL A 69 -4.72 -14.79 12.12
C VAL A 69 -3.77 -15.98 12.26
N LYS A 70 -4.33 -17.16 12.49
CA LYS A 70 -3.57 -18.41 12.60
C LYS A 70 -3.23 -18.98 11.23
N ARG A 71 -2.28 -19.89 11.19
CA ARG A 71 -1.96 -20.63 9.97
C ARG A 71 -3.17 -21.44 9.49
N GLY A 72 -3.47 -21.37 8.19
CA GLY A 72 -4.64 -22.05 7.61
C GLY A 72 -5.98 -21.38 7.87
N GLU A 73 -6.01 -20.28 8.63
CA GLU A 73 -7.23 -19.52 8.89
C GLU A 73 -7.55 -18.58 7.71
N VAL A 74 -8.85 -18.42 7.43
CA VAL A 74 -9.37 -17.47 6.44
C VAL A 74 -10.03 -16.31 7.17
N LEU A 75 -9.50 -15.09 6.99
CA LEU A 75 -10.05 -13.88 7.58
C LEU A 75 -10.81 -13.06 6.54
N GLY A 76 -12.11 -12.83 6.76
CA GLY A 76 -12.93 -11.93 5.96
C GLY A 76 -12.92 -10.50 6.51
N ILE A 77 -12.60 -9.52 5.65
CA ILE A 77 -12.65 -8.09 6.00
C ILE A 77 -13.82 -7.45 5.29
N ILE A 78 -14.87 -7.10 6.04
CA ILE A 78 -16.09 -6.49 5.53
C ILE A 78 -16.26 -5.06 6.05
N GLY A 79 -16.98 -4.24 5.29
CA GLY A 79 -17.24 -2.84 5.68
C GLY A 79 -17.63 -1.99 4.47
N ARG A 80 -18.14 -0.79 4.72
CA ARG A 80 -18.54 0.19 3.70
C ARG A 80 -17.34 0.64 2.86
N ASN A 81 -17.62 1.26 1.70
CA ASN A 81 -16.56 1.92 0.91
C ASN A 81 -15.96 3.06 1.73
N GLY A 82 -14.62 3.14 1.72
CA GLY A 82 -13.87 4.10 2.54
C GLY A 82 -13.58 3.64 3.98
N ALA A 83 -14.05 2.47 4.43
CA ALA A 83 -13.78 1.95 5.78
C ALA A 83 -12.33 1.50 6.04
N GLY A 84 -11.41 1.68 5.10
CA GLY A 84 -10.00 1.35 5.28
C GLY A 84 -9.58 -0.07 4.89
N LYS A 85 -10.49 -0.89 4.36
CA LYS A 85 -10.19 -2.29 3.97
C LYS A 85 -8.94 -2.42 3.08
N SER A 86 -8.91 -1.67 1.98
CA SER A 86 -7.77 -1.66 1.05
C SER A 86 -6.48 -1.11 1.69
N THR A 87 -6.61 -0.17 2.64
CA THR A 87 -5.48 0.37 3.39
C THR A 87 -4.88 -0.70 4.30
N LEU A 88 -5.71 -1.48 4.99
CA LEU A 88 -5.26 -2.59 5.82
C LEU A 88 -4.52 -3.63 4.97
N LEU A 89 -5.10 -4.05 3.85
CA LEU A 89 -4.46 -5.00 2.93
C LEU A 89 -3.12 -4.47 2.40
N LYS A 90 -3.02 -3.18 2.04
CA LYS A 90 -1.76 -2.55 1.61
C LYS A 90 -0.68 -2.56 2.71
N ILE A 91 -1.07 -2.45 3.99
CA ILE A 91 -0.13 -2.56 5.10
C ILE A 91 0.34 -4.00 5.26
N LEU A 92 -0.58 -4.97 5.27
CA LEU A 92 -0.23 -6.40 5.40
C LEU A 92 0.64 -6.90 4.25
N SER A 93 0.39 -6.38 3.04
CA SER A 93 1.20 -6.66 1.84
C SER A 93 2.51 -5.87 1.79
N ARG A 94 2.84 -5.09 2.83
CA ARG A 94 4.05 -4.26 2.92
C ARG A 94 4.17 -3.19 1.82
N VAL A 95 3.10 -2.87 1.10
CA VAL A 95 3.04 -1.79 0.11
C VAL A 95 3.11 -0.44 0.78
N THR A 96 2.51 -0.29 1.97
CA THR A 96 2.59 0.93 2.77
C THR A 96 2.89 0.63 4.23
N ARG A 97 3.57 1.55 4.90
CA ARG A 97 3.86 1.42 6.33
C ARG A 97 2.72 1.98 7.17
N PRO A 98 2.41 1.41 8.33
CA PRO A 98 1.49 2.01 9.29
C PRO A 98 2.03 3.35 9.81
N SER A 99 1.13 4.21 10.30
CA SER A 99 1.49 5.47 10.98
C SER A 99 1.64 5.25 12.49
N THR A 100 0.88 4.31 13.05
CA THR A 100 0.94 3.87 14.45
C THR A 100 0.78 2.35 14.52
N GLY A 101 1.23 1.76 15.61
CA GLY A 101 1.21 0.32 15.80
C GLY A 101 2.15 -0.44 14.86
N TRP A 102 1.94 -1.74 14.77
CA TRP A 102 2.74 -2.61 13.91
C TRP A 102 1.94 -3.82 13.43
N ALA A 103 2.39 -4.43 12.35
CA ALA A 103 1.90 -5.71 11.87
C ALA A 103 3.09 -6.60 11.52
N ASP A 104 3.06 -7.82 12.00
CA ASP A 104 4.00 -8.88 11.66
C ASP A 104 3.31 -9.96 10.83
N VAL A 105 3.94 -10.36 9.74
CA VAL A 105 3.45 -11.38 8.83
C VAL A 105 4.54 -12.42 8.64
N SER A 106 4.27 -13.64 9.08
CA SER A 106 5.18 -14.77 9.02
C SER A 106 5.12 -15.46 7.65
N GLY A 107 6.23 -15.48 6.92
CA GLY A 107 6.35 -16.16 5.64
C GLY A 107 6.31 -15.25 4.42
N ARG A 108 6.04 -15.84 3.25
CA ARG A 108 5.89 -15.09 2.00
C ARG A 108 4.48 -14.52 1.90
N VAL A 109 4.40 -13.26 1.51
CA VAL A 109 3.13 -12.58 1.26
C VAL A 109 2.95 -12.47 -0.25
N GLY A 110 1.94 -13.14 -0.78
CA GLY A 110 1.42 -12.91 -2.12
C GLY A 110 0.22 -11.98 -2.02
N SER A 111 0.17 -10.92 -2.80
CA SER A 111 -0.92 -9.95 -2.76
C SER A 111 -1.56 -9.80 -4.13
N LEU A 112 -2.87 -9.98 -4.19
CA LEU A 112 -3.71 -9.74 -5.36
C LEU A 112 -4.57 -8.49 -5.12
N LEU A 113 -3.95 -7.37 -4.75
CA LEU A 113 -4.68 -6.14 -4.42
C LEU A 113 -5.36 -5.47 -5.61
N GLU A 114 -4.89 -5.74 -6.80
CA GLU A 114 -5.42 -5.19 -8.05
C GLU A 114 -5.71 -6.34 -9.02
N VAL A 115 -6.93 -6.87 -8.94
CA VAL A 115 -7.42 -7.85 -9.91
C VAL A 115 -7.57 -7.15 -11.26
N GLY A 116 -6.78 -7.57 -12.25
CA GLY A 116 -6.84 -7.03 -13.62
C GLY A 116 -5.55 -6.43 -14.15
N THR A 117 -4.51 -6.27 -13.32
CA THR A 117 -3.17 -5.83 -13.78
C THR A 117 -2.29 -7.00 -14.20
N GLY A 118 -2.79 -8.26 -14.11
CA GLY A 118 -1.99 -9.46 -14.31
C GLY A 118 -1.58 -9.72 -15.76
N PHE A 119 -2.36 -9.32 -16.76
CA PHE A 119 -2.04 -9.60 -18.17
C PHE A 119 -1.58 -8.33 -18.89
N HIS A 120 -0.31 -8.26 -19.23
CA HIS A 120 0.20 -7.22 -20.11
C HIS A 120 -0.11 -7.58 -21.56
N PRO A 121 -0.88 -6.77 -22.29
CA PRO A 121 -1.37 -7.13 -23.64
C PRO A 121 -0.25 -7.30 -24.67
N GLU A 122 0.91 -6.70 -24.43
CA GLU A 122 2.06 -6.79 -25.33
C GLU A 122 2.94 -8.03 -25.06
N LEU A 123 2.66 -8.76 -23.95
CA LEU A 123 3.42 -9.96 -23.58
C LEU A 123 2.66 -11.22 -23.99
N SER A 124 3.40 -12.26 -24.36
CA SER A 124 2.85 -13.60 -24.56
C SER A 124 2.31 -14.17 -23.23
N GLY A 125 1.43 -15.18 -23.29
CA GLY A 125 0.92 -15.84 -22.09
C GLY A 125 2.04 -16.37 -21.19
N ARG A 126 3.09 -16.93 -21.78
CA ARG A 126 4.28 -17.40 -21.05
C ARG A 126 4.97 -16.26 -20.29
N GLU A 127 5.20 -15.14 -20.93
CA GLU A 127 5.85 -13.96 -20.31
C GLU A 127 4.98 -13.38 -19.20
N ASN A 128 3.66 -13.32 -19.39
CA ASN A 128 2.72 -12.91 -18.35
C ASN A 128 2.80 -13.81 -17.12
N ILE A 129 2.83 -15.12 -17.28
CA ILE A 129 3.00 -16.08 -16.17
C ILE A 129 4.28 -15.80 -15.38
N TYR A 130 5.41 -15.57 -16.07
CA TYR A 130 6.66 -15.25 -15.39
C TYR A 130 6.62 -13.88 -14.69
N LEU A 131 5.95 -12.89 -15.28
CA LEU A 131 5.78 -11.56 -14.70
C LEU A 131 4.94 -11.64 -13.42
N ASP A 132 3.76 -12.27 -13.49
CA ASP A 132 2.86 -12.41 -12.33
C ASP A 132 3.50 -13.24 -11.22
N ALA A 133 4.17 -14.31 -11.57
CA ALA A 133 4.90 -15.12 -10.61
C ALA A 133 6.02 -14.32 -9.90
N ALA A 134 6.71 -13.43 -10.63
CA ALA A 134 7.71 -12.56 -10.04
C ALA A 134 7.08 -11.53 -9.08
N ILE A 135 5.93 -10.95 -9.44
CA ILE A 135 5.15 -10.05 -8.58
C ILE A 135 4.71 -10.78 -7.29
N LEU A 136 4.33 -12.06 -7.39
CA LEU A 136 4.00 -12.91 -6.25
C LEU A 136 5.23 -13.41 -5.47
N GLY A 137 6.44 -12.97 -5.84
CA GLY A 137 7.69 -13.34 -5.17
C GLY A 137 8.16 -14.77 -5.41
N MET A 138 7.71 -15.43 -6.50
CA MET A 138 8.21 -16.75 -6.90
C MET A 138 9.56 -16.63 -7.60
N LYS A 139 10.42 -17.61 -7.36
CA LYS A 139 11.69 -17.70 -8.08
C LYS A 139 11.47 -18.33 -9.45
N ARG A 140 12.27 -17.93 -10.45
CA ARG A 140 12.16 -18.41 -11.84
C ARG A 140 12.17 -19.94 -11.95
N ASN A 141 13.01 -20.63 -11.16
CA ASN A 141 13.06 -22.09 -11.13
C ASN A 141 11.81 -22.73 -10.51
N GLU A 142 11.11 -22.03 -9.63
CA GLU A 142 9.84 -22.46 -9.05
C GLU A 142 8.71 -22.36 -10.08
N VAL A 143 8.66 -21.26 -10.82
CA VAL A 143 7.73 -21.07 -11.93
C VAL A 143 7.93 -22.14 -13.01
N GLN A 144 9.18 -22.39 -13.39
CA GLN A 144 9.51 -23.37 -14.43
C GLN A 144 9.06 -24.78 -14.05
N ARG A 145 9.17 -25.18 -12.79
CA ARG A 145 8.70 -26.49 -12.30
C ARG A 145 7.18 -26.61 -12.23
N LYS A 146 6.47 -25.50 -12.07
CA LYS A 146 5.01 -25.46 -11.95
C LYS A 146 4.34 -24.99 -13.24
N PHE A 147 5.09 -24.76 -14.29
CA PHE A 147 4.60 -24.12 -15.50
C PHE A 147 3.43 -24.88 -16.13
N ASP A 148 3.58 -26.19 -16.29
CA ASP A 148 2.55 -27.03 -16.92
C ASP A 148 1.24 -27.05 -16.07
N VAL A 149 1.38 -27.06 -14.74
CA VAL A 149 0.21 -27.00 -13.81
C VAL A 149 -0.48 -25.63 -13.83
N ILE A 150 0.24 -24.56 -14.22
CA ILE A 150 -0.35 -23.21 -14.30
C ILE A 150 -1.10 -23.02 -15.63
N VAL A 151 -0.67 -23.72 -16.68
CA VAL A 151 -1.22 -23.57 -18.05
C VAL A 151 -2.42 -24.48 -18.29
N ASP A 152 -2.51 -25.62 -17.60
CA ASP A 152 -3.68 -26.55 -17.63
C ASP A 152 -4.90 -25.94 -16.94
#